data_acc15f0289507508c867dd6a9f358fe2
#
_entry.id   acc15f0289507508c867dd6a9f358fe2
#
_cell.length_a   1.000
_cell.length_b   1.000
_cell.length_c   1.000
_cell.angle_alpha   90.00
_cell.angle_beta   90.00
_cell.angle_gamma   90.00
#
_symmetry.space_group_name_H-M   'P 1'
#
loop_
_entity.id
_entity.type
_entity.pdbx_description
1 polymer ?
#
loop_
_entity_poly.entity_id
_entity_poly.type
_entity_poly.pdbx_seq_one_letter_code
_entity_poly.pdbx_strand_id
1 'polypeptide(L)'
;MGKHIFTEDKAVVFDLEFTSWPGSHERNWGLPNEEREIIQIGAVKIETTGDMREVDSFQILVRPLKNPILSDYIVNLTEITQEKVEKEGILFPLALSRFINFIGEHPIDILSNGGDEEVIEENCQIHNIPFLSIFKKSTDLKIYFSEVLGISRKNCTSGMLPELFGLNNHEKQHDALGDARSISQALRYLRMG
;
A
#
# COMPACT_ATOMS: atom_id res chain seq x y z
N MET A 1 23.68 13.25 3.45
CA MET A 1 23.29 12.79 4.79
C MET A 1 21.91 12.15 4.65
N GLY A 2 21.84 10.81 4.53
CA GLY A 2 20.56 10.12 4.31
C GLY A 2 19.64 10.30 5.51
N LYS A 3 18.39 10.73 5.26
CA LYS A 3 17.35 10.71 6.29
C LYS A 3 17.29 9.28 6.86
N HIS A 4 17.39 9.13 8.16
CA HIS A 4 17.09 7.86 8.83
C HIS A 4 15.59 7.59 8.64
N ILE A 5 15.27 6.66 7.73
CA ILE A 5 13.87 6.23 7.47
C ILE A 5 13.40 5.28 8.56
N PHE A 6 14.31 4.47 9.09
CA PHE A 6 14.02 3.45 10.08
C PHE A 6 14.40 3.89 11.48
N THR A 7 13.52 3.65 12.43
CA THR A 7 13.73 3.85 13.87
C THR A 7 13.74 2.53 14.64
N GLU A 8 13.22 1.47 14.04
CA GLU A 8 13.04 0.15 14.63
C GLU A 8 13.81 -0.92 13.83
N ASP A 9 14.06 -2.08 14.44
CA ASP A 9 14.77 -3.20 13.82
C ASP A 9 13.94 -3.93 12.76
N LYS A 10 12.64 -3.65 12.68
CA LYS A 10 11.71 -4.18 11.69
C LYS A 10 10.82 -3.09 11.16
N ALA A 11 10.39 -3.27 9.92
CA ALA A 11 9.39 -2.42 9.30
C ALA A 11 8.31 -3.26 8.60
N VAL A 12 7.11 -2.73 8.53
CA VAL A 12 6.06 -3.18 7.63
C VAL A 12 5.96 -2.18 6.48
N VAL A 13 6.17 -2.65 5.28
CA VAL A 13 5.92 -1.91 4.05
C VAL A 13 4.60 -2.41 3.50
N PHE A 14 3.66 -1.51 3.23
CA PHE A 14 2.34 -1.88 2.73
C PHE A 14 1.92 -1.02 1.55
N ASP A 15 0.98 -1.54 0.79
CA ASP A 15 0.33 -0.89 -0.33
C ASP A 15 -1.14 -1.31 -0.38
N LEU A 16 -1.99 -0.52 -1.01
CA LEU A 16 -3.44 -0.73 -1.09
C LEU A 16 -3.93 -0.65 -2.53
N GLU A 17 -4.86 -1.55 -2.88
CA GLU A 17 -5.72 -1.34 -4.04
C GLU A 17 -7.11 -0.91 -3.55
N PHE A 18 -7.71 0.06 -4.24
CA PHE A 18 -9.01 0.61 -3.85
C PHE A 18 -9.84 1.03 -5.06
N THR A 19 -11.14 1.14 -4.87
CA THR A 19 -12.10 1.47 -5.92
C THR A 19 -11.72 2.75 -6.66
N SER A 20 -11.68 2.67 -7.98
CA SER A 20 -11.29 3.77 -8.86
C SER A 20 -12.05 3.71 -10.19
N TRP A 21 -12.10 4.84 -10.87
CA TRP A 21 -12.76 5.03 -12.16
C TRP A 21 -11.84 5.81 -13.11
N PRO A 22 -12.12 5.83 -14.42
CA PRO A 22 -11.32 6.64 -15.34
C PRO A 22 -11.24 8.10 -14.89
N GLY A 23 -10.02 8.61 -14.69
CA GLY A 23 -9.76 10.00 -14.26
C GLY A 23 -10.04 10.30 -12.79
N SER A 24 -10.34 9.29 -11.93
CA SER A 24 -10.58 9.53 -10.50
C SER A 24 -9.35 10.06 -9.77
N HIS A 25 -8.16 9.61 -10.16
CA HIS A 25 -6.91 10.09 -9.59
C HIS A 25 -6.66 11.59 -9.87
N GLU A 26 -6.89 12.04 -11.10
CA GLU A 26 -6.67 13.43 -11.52
C GLU A 26 -7.62 14.40 -10.82
N ARG A 27 -8.85 13.97 -10.51
CA ARG A 27 -9.86 14.78 -9.79
C ARG A 27 -9.94 14.45 -8.30
N ASN A 28 -9.00 13.65 -7.80
CA ASN A 28 -8.92 13.25 -6.39
C ASN A 28 -10.25 12.66 -5.88
N TRP A 29 -10.85 11.73 -6.65
CA TRP A 29 -12.14 11.08 -6.32
C TRP A 29 -13.26 12.08 -5.94
N GLY A 30 -13.31 13.23 -6.63
CA GLY A 30 -14.20 14.34 -6.29
C GLY A 30 -15.62 14.22 -6.83
N LEU A 31 -16.00 13.16 -7.53
CA LEU A 31 -17.37 12.95 -7.98
C LEU A 31 -18.21 12.22 -6.93
N PRO A 32 -19.54 12.45 -6.91
CA PRO A 32 -20.44 11.68 -6.05
C PRO A 32 -20.26 10.17 -6.27
N ASN A 33 -20.23 9.42 -5.18
CA ASN A 33 -20.04 7.97 -5.15
C ASN A 33 -18.65 7.47 -5.61
N GLU A 34 -17.65 8.35 -5.64
CA GLU A 34 -16.26 7.95 -5.86
C GLU A 34 -15.50 7.84 -4.53
N GLU A 35 -15.95 7.01 -3.61
CA GLU A 35 -15.18 6.71 -2.40
C GLU A 35 -14.02 5.76 -2.70
N ARG A 36 -12.85 6.00 -2.08
CA ARG A 36 -11.69 5.09 -2.12
C ARG A 36 -11.91 3.94 -1.15
N GLU A 37 -12.69 2.94 -1.56
CA GLU A 37 -12.91 1.75 -0.74
C GLU A 37 -11.84 0.70 -1.04
N ILE A 38 -11.14 0.25 0.00
CA ILE A 38 -10.08 -0.75 -0.12
C ILE A 38 -10.66 -2.06 -0.66
N ILE A 39 -10.01 -2.63 -1.69
CA ILE A 39 -10.33 -3.94 -2.27
C ILE A 39 -9.21 -4.96 -2.05
N GLN A 40 -7.97 -4.50 -1.76
CA GLN A 40 -6.86 -5.37 -1.38
C GLN A 40 -5.91 -4.63 -0.43
N ILE A 41 -5.37 -5.34 0.57
CA ILE A 41 -4.26 -4.91 1.40
C ILE A 41 -3.11 -5.89 1.15
N GLY A 42 -1.95 -5.38 0.77
CA GLY A 42 -0.72 -6.13 0.63
C GLY A 42 0.37 -5.55 1.51
N ALA A 43 1.15 -6.40 2.16
CA ALA A 43 2.23 -5.94 3.02
C ALA A 43 3.36 -6.95 3.13
N VAL A 44 4.56 -6.45 3.34
CA VAL A 44 5.73 -7.25 3.71
C VAL A 44 6.31 -6.76 5.03
N LYS A 45 6.76 -7.68 5.85
CA LYS A 45 7.56 -7.38 7.03
C LYS A 45 9.02 -7.62 6.71
N ILE A 46 9.86 -6.62 6.92
CA ILE A 46 11.29 -6.65 6.60
C ILE A 46 12.14 -6.41 7.85
N GLU A 47 13.33 -6.97 7.87
CA GLU A 47 14.39 -6.50 8.76
C GLU A 47 14.89 -5.15 8.26
N THR A 48 15.16 -4.19 9.16
CA THR A 48 15.69 -2.87 8.78
C THR A 48 17.22 -2.82 8.85
N THR A 49 17.84 -3.91 9.28
CA THR A 49 19.30 -4.08 9.39
C THR A 49 19.79 -5.16 8.42
N GLY A 50 21.09 -5.27 8.25
CA GLY A 50 21.69 -6.25 7.35
C GLY A 50 21.24 -6.06 5.90
N ASP A 51 20.82 -7.15 5.27
CA ASP A 51 20.38 -7.21 3.89
C ASP A 51 18.90 -6.86 3.68
N MET A 52 18.22 -6.38 4.71
CA MET A 52 16.81 -5.97 4.68
C MET A 52 15.88 -7.03 4.08
N ARG A 53 16.04 -8.28 4.51
CA ARG A 53 15.25 -9.39 3.96
C ARG A 53 13.79 -9.32 4.38
N GLU A 54 12.92 -9.78 3.50
CA GLU A 54 11.51 -10.09 3.82
C GLU A 54 11.48 -11.28 4.81
N VAL A 55 10.79 -11.10 5.93
CA VAL A 55 10.63 -12.14 6.97
C VAL A 55 9.22 -12.68 7.06
N ASP A 56 8.23 -11.93 6.57
CA ASP A 56 6.83 -12.33 6.52
C ASP A 56 6.08 -11.50 5.48
N SER A 57 4.94 -12.01 5.00
CA SER A 57 4.08 -11.30 4.06
C SER A 57 2.60 -11.49 4.37
N PHE A 58 1.80 -10.52 3.94
CA PHE A 58 0.37 -10.47 4.16
C PHE A 58 -0.34 -10.01 2.88
N GLN A 59 -1.43 -10.67 2.54
CA GLN A 59 -2.32 -10.24 1.48
C GLN A 59 -3.76 -10.62 1.81
N ILE A 60 -4.68 -9.70 1.59
CA ILE A 60 -6.08 -9.96 1.84
C ILE A 60 -6.96 -9.15 0.91
N LEU A 61 -8.02 -9.78 0.39
CA LEU A 61 -9.06 -9.11 -0.38
C LEU A 61 -10.13 -8.54 0.54
N VAL A 62 -10.59 -7.35 0.19
CA VAL A 62 -11.60 -6.62 0.95
C VAL A 62 -12.82 -6.39 0.07
N ARG A 63 -14.00 -6.61 0.61
CA ARG A 63 -15.26 -6.35 -0.07
C ARG A 63 -15.69 -4.91 0.21
N PRO A 64 -15.79 -4.05 -0.83
CA PRO A 64 -16.27 -2.68 -0.66
C PRO A 64 -17.75 -2.66 -0.24
N LEU A 65 -18.12 -1.64 0.53
CA LEU A 65 -19.45 -1.52 1.13
C LEU A 65 -20.38 -0.61 0.31
N LYS A 66 -19.91 0.58 -0.07
CA LYS A 66 -20.69 1.58 -0.79
C LYS A 66 -20.66 1.35 -2.30
N ASN A 67 -19.52 0.91 -2.82
CA ASN A 67 -19.31 0.61 -4.23
C ASN A 67 -19.10 -0.90 -4.44
N PRO A 68 -20.12 -1.76 -4.17
CA PRO A 68 -19.96 -3.20 -4.17
C PRO A 68 -19.67 -3.78 -5.56
N ILE A 69 -19.96 -3.02 -6.62
CA ILE A 69 -19.66 -3.39 -8.01
C ILE A 69 -18.40 -2.65 -8.44
N LEU A 70 -17.36 -3.39 -8.74
CA LEU A 70 -16.10 -2.85 -9.21
C LEU A 70 -16.26 -2.25 -10.61
N SER A 71 -15.64 -1.11 -10.86
CA SER A 71 -15.58 -0.54 -12.21
C SER A 71 -14.70 -1.40 -13.14
N ASP A 72 -15.01 -1.43 -14.42
CA ASP A 72 -14.13 -2.09 -15.41
C ASP A 72 -12.71 -1.52 -15.39
N TYR A 73 -12.57 -0.24 -15.02
CA TYR A 73 -11.27 0.42 -14.90
C TYR A 73 -10.40 -0.25 -13.85
N ILE A 74 -10.91 -0.41 -12.61
CA ILE A 74 -10.11 -1.01 -11.53
C ILE A 74 -9.90 -2.51 -11.74
N VAL A 75 -10.87 -3.22 -12.31
CA VAL A 75 -10.71 -4.63 -12.68
C VAL A 75 -9.60 -4.81 -13.71
N ASN A 76 -9.56 -3.96 -14.75
CA ASN A 76 -8.51 -4.02 -15.78
C ASN A 76 -7.14 -3.61 -15.22
N LEU A 77 -7.09 -2.69 -14.27
CA LEU A 77 -5.85 -2.19 -13.69
C LEU A 77 -5.20 -3.22 -12.76
N THR A 78 -5.98 -3.79 -11.84
CA THR A 78 -5.50 -4.68 -10.78
C THR A 78 -5.63 -6.16 -11.11
N GLU A 79 -6.50 -6.52 -12.07
CA GLU A 79 -6.98 -7.87 -12.35
C GLU A 79 -7.72 -8.53 -11.15
N ILE A 80 -8.13 -7.71 -10.18
CA ILE A 80 -9.02 -8.15 -9.11
C ILE A 80 -10.45 -8.17 -9.67
N THR A 81 -10.96 -9.36 -9.96
CA THR A 81 -12.28 -9.51 -10.56
C THR A 81 -13.39 -9.37 -9.53
N GLN A 82 -14.59 -8.99 -9.99
CA GLN A 82 -15.80 -8.96 -9.16
C GLN A 82 -16.04 -10.31 -8.47
N GLU A 83 -15.95 -11.41 -9.22
CA GLU A 83 -16.14 -12.76 -8.67
C GLU A 83 -15.14 -13.07 -7.54
N LYS A 84 -13.88 -12.66 -7.70
CA LYS A 84 -12.83 -12.90 -6.71
C LYS A 84 -13.12 -12.14 -5.41
N VAL A 85 -13.53 -10.86 -5.51
CA VAL A 85 -13.90 -10.05 -4.34
C VAL A 85 -15.15 -10.60 -3.65
N GLU A 86 -16.15 -11.04 -4.39
CA GLU A 86 -17.37 -11.63 -3.81
C GLU A 86 -17.10 -12.96 -3.09
N LYS A 87 -16.23 -13.79 -3.65
CA LYS A 87 -15.94 -15.12 -3.13
C LYS A 87 -14.95 -15.10 -1.96
N GLU A 88 -13.88 -14.30 -2.07
CA GLU A 88 -12.73 -14.33 -1.17
C GLU A 88 -12.61 -13.06 -0.31
N GLY A 89 -13.21 -11.94 -0.74
CA GLY A 89 -13.17 -10.68 -0.02
C GLY A 89 -13.94 -10.73 1.29
N ILE A 90 -13.35 -10.15 2.33
CA ILE A 90 -13.99 -9.99 3.65
C ILE A 90 -14.31 -8.51 3.91
N LEU A 91 -15.12 -8.22 4.90
CA LEU A 91 -15.43 -6.84 5.28
C LEU A 91 -14.19 -6.13 5.84
N PHE A 92 -14.05 -4.84 5.52
CA PHE A 92 -12.91 -4.03 5.92
C PHE A 92 -12.57 -4.09 7.42
N PRO A 93 -13.52 -4.02 8.40
CA PRO A 93 -13.16 -4.12 9.81
C PRO A 93 -12.41 -5.41 10.19
N LEU A 94 -12.79 -6.54 9.55
CA LEU A 94 -12.12 -7.81 9.78
C LEU A 94 -10.76 -7.86 9.06
N ALA A 95 -10.67 -7.31 7.85
CA ALA A 95 -9.40 -7.19 7.11
C ALA A 95 -8.41 -6.33 7.88
N LEU A 96 -8.85 -5.16 8.38
CA LEU A 96 -8.04 -4.27 9.21
C LEU A 96 -7.55 -4.97 10.48
N SER A 97 -8.43 -5.70 11.17
CA SER A 97 -8.04 -6.47 12.37
C SER A 97 -6.95 -7.50 12.05
N ARG A 98 -7.06 -8.22 10.92
CA ARG A 98 -6.04 -9.17 10.49
C ARG A 98 -4.73 -8.48 10.11
N PHE A 99 -4.79 -7.33 9.47
CA PHE A 99 -3.62 -6.54 9.12
C PHE A 99 -2.90 -6.03 10.37
N ILE A 100 -3.65 -5.53 11.38
CA ILE A 100 -3.08 -5.13 12.68
C ILE A 100 -2.39 -6.31 13.39
N ASN A 101 -3.01 -7.49 13.38
CA ASN A 101 -2.39 -8.69 13.93
C ASN A 101 -1.09 -9.08 13.19
N PHE A 102 -1.06 -8.89 11.86
CA PHE A 102 0.16 -9.07 11.08
C PHE A 102 1.24 -8.06 11.47
N ILE A 103 0.90 -6.77 11.64
CA ILE A 103 1.83 -5.74 12.12
C ILE A 103 2.42 -6.16 13.48
N GLY A 104 1.58 -6.60 14.42
CA GLY A 104 2.00 -7.09 15.73
C GLY A 104 2.08 -6.00 16.79
N GLU A 105 2.48 -6.37 18.01
CA GLU A 105 2.45 -5.50 19.21
C GLU A 105 3.78 -4.79 19.50
N HIS A 106 4.89 -5.20 18.85
CA HIS A 106 6.19 -4.60 19.08
C HIS A 106 6.37 -3.28 18.33
N PRO A 107 7.25 -2.39 18.81
CA PRO A 107 7.64 -1.22 18.03
C PRO A 107 8.10 -1.63 16.64
N ILE A 108 7.52 -1.01 15.62
CA ILE A 108 7.77 -1.32 14.21
C ILE A 108 7.50 -0.07 13.36
N ASP A 109 8.37 0.19 12.40
CA ASP A 109 8.14 1.24 11.43
C ASP A 109 7.06 0.81 10.43
N ILE A 110 6.15 1.72 10.07
CA ILE A 110 5.10 1.48 9.08
C ILE A 110 5.32 2.43 7.92
N LEU A 111 5.42 1.88 6.72
CA LEU A 111 5.83 2.58 5.52
C LEU A 111 4.88 2.29 4.37
N SER A 112 4.54 3.32 3.61
CA SER A 112 3.81 3.21 2.34
C SER A 112 4.42 4.12 1.28
N ASN A 113 3.90 4.11 0.06
CA ASN A 113 4.38 4.97 -1.01
C ASN A 113 3.24 5.72 -1.69
N GLY A 114 2.59 6.63 -0.98
CA GLY A 114 1.57 7.47 -1.59
C GLY A 114 0.42 7.93 -0.71
N GLY A 115 0.51 7.85 0.61
CA GLY A 115 -0.54 8.31 1.51
C GLY A 115 -1.65 7.28 1.73
N ASP A 116 -1.31 5.99 1.70
CA ASP A 116 -2.25 4.88 1.90
C ASP A 116 -2.92 4.92 3.29
N GLU A 117 -2.27 5.54 4.28
CA GLU A 117 -2.86 5.78 5.60
C GLU A 117 -4.12 6.64 5.54
N GLU A 118 -4.21 7.60 4.61
CA GLU A 118 -5.41 8.40 4.40
C GLU A 118 -6.57 7.53 3.88
N VAL A 119 -6.28 6.57 2.99
CA VAL A 119 -7.27 5.61 2.49
C VAL A 119 -7.76 4.69 3.60
N ILE A 120 -6.87 4.25 4.51
CA ILE A 120 -7.29 3.49 5.70
C ILE A 120 -8.21 4.35 6.59
N GLU A 121 -7.89 5.64 6.80
CA GLU A 121 -8.73 6.55 7.60
C GLU A 121 -10.12 6.73 6.99
N GLU A 122 -10.21 6.93 5.66
CA GLU A 122 -11.48 7.02 4.94
C GLU A 122 -12.31 5.75 5.10
N ASN A 123 -11.70 4.59 4.98
CA ASN A 123 -12.39 3.32 5.19
C ASN A 123 -12.83 3.12 6.64
N CYS A 124 -12.05 3.57 7.62
CA CYS A 124 -12.49 3.60 9.01
C CYS A 124 -13.75 4.47 9.19
N GLN A 125 -13.82 5.63 8.53
CA GLN A 125 -15.00 6.51 8.56
C GLN A 125 -16.22 5.86 7.88
N ILE A 126 -16.05 5.24 6.70
CA ILE A 126 -17.10 4.51 5.98
C ILE A 126 -17.72 3.43 6.87
N HIS A 127 -16.90 2.73 7.64
CA HIS A 127 -17.33 1.62 8.50
C HIS A 127 -17.64 2.02 9.95
N ASN A 128 -17.58 3.33 10.30
CA ASN A 128 -17.79 3.86 11.64
C ASN A 128 -16.92 3.17 12.71
N ILE A 129 -15.65 2.92 12.41
CA ILE A 129 -14.66 2.37 13.34
C ILE A 129 -13.54 3.38 13.59
N PRO A 130 -12.89 3.35 14.76
CA PRO A 130 -11.81 4.29 15.07
C PRO A 130 -10.60 4.11 14.15
N PHE A 131 -10.04 5.23 13.67
CA PHE A 131 -8.73 5.22 13.03
C PHE A 131 -7.63 5.03 14.07
N LEU A 132 -6.75 4.06 13.87
CA LEU A 132 -5.77 3.65 14.85
C LEU A 132 -4.51 4.52 14.80
N SER A 133 -4.00 4.85 15.98
CA SER A 133 -2.82 5.73 16.12
C SER A 133 -1.54 5.18 15.48
N ILE A 134 -1.46 3.88 15.24
CA ILE A 134 -0.31 3.23 14.59
C ILE A 134 -0.12 3.76 13.16
N PHE A 135 -1.21 3.98 12.42
CA PHE A 135 -1.14 4.51 11.05
C PHE A 135 -0.83 6.01 11.01
N LYS A 136 -1.12 6.77 12.08
CA LYS A 136 -0.75 8.19 12.18
C LYS A 136 0.77 8.43 12.21
N LYS A 137 1.54 7.37 12.44
CA LYS A 137 3.01 7.39 12.48
C LYS A 137 3.63 6.75 11.24
N SER A 138 2.81 6.36 10.26
CA SER A 138 3.33 5.83 9.01
C SER A 138 4.16 6.87 8.26
N THR A 139 5.13 6.40 7.51
CA THR A 139 6.00 7.25 6.70
C THR A 139 5.65 7.07 5.23
N ASP A 140 5.22 8.13 4.57
CA ASP A 140 5.09 8.17 3.11
C ASP A 140 6.48 8.28 2.47
N LEU A 141 6.88 7.24 1.77
CA LEU A 141 8.16 7.13 1.09
C LEU A 141 8.21 7.86 -0.25
N LYS A 142 7.07 8.27 -0.79
CA LYS A 142 6.98 8.90 -2.11
C LYS A 142 7.79 10.19 -2.21
N ILE A 143 7.82 10.96 -1.12
CA ILE A 143 8.65 12.16 -1.01
C ILE A 143 10.12 11.76 -1.05
N TYR A 144 10.51 10.77 -0.25
CA TYR A 144 11.89 10.31 -0.17
C TYR A 144 12.41 9.78 -1.52
N PHE A 145 11.68 8.87 -2.15
CA PHE A 145 12.06 8.33 -3.45
C PHE A 145 12.11 9.41 -4.55
N SER A 146 11.16 10.33 -4.58
CA SER A 146 11.16 11.42 -5.55
C SER A 146 12.36 12.36 -5.40
N GLU A 147 12.78 12.64 -4.16
CA GLU A 147 13.98 13.43 -3.86
C GLU A 147 15.27 12.70 -4.30
N VAL A 148 15.39 11.41 -3.97
CA VAL A 148 16.55 10.59 -4.33
C VAL A 148 16.70 10.43 -5.84
N LEU A 149 15.60 10.20 -6.53
CA LEU A 149 15.57 10.01 -7.99
C LEU A 149 15.61 11.34 -8.79
N GLY A 150 15.32 12.47 -8.14
CA GLY A 150 15.21 13.76 -8.82
C GLY A 150 14.03 13.84 -9.78
N ILE A 151 12.95 13.10 -9.54
CA ILE A 151 11.76 13.06 -10.38
C ILE A 151 10.52 13.58 -9.65
N SER A 152 9.47 13.88 -10.41
CA SER A 152 8.18 14.30 -9.83
C SER A 152 7.54 13.15 -9.04
N ARG A 153 6.91 13.45 -7.89
CA ARG A 153 6.17 12.47 -7.06
C ARG A 153 5.15 11.67 -7.86
N LYS A 154 4.46 12.28 -8.83
CA LYS A 154 3.47 11.59 -9.67
C LYS A 154 4.07 10.45 -10.51
N ASN A 155 5.37 10.49 -10.78
CA ASN A 155 6.09 9.48 -11.55
C ASN A 155 6.77 8.43 -10.65
N CYS A 156 6.59 8.53 -9.32
CA CYS A 156 7.19 7.66 -8.34
C CYS A 156 6.13 6.69 -7.80
N THR A 157 5.61 5.81 -8.67
CA THR A 157 4.59 4.82 -8.31
C THR A 157 5.25 3.54 -7.79
N SER A 158 4.59 2.85 -6.86
CA SER A 158 5.13 1.69 -6.14
C SER A 158 5.67 0.61 -7.09
N GLY A 159 4.86 0.16 -8.03
CA GLY A 159 5.24 -0.90 -8.97
C GLY A 159 6.36 -0.53 -9.95
N MET A 160 6.63 0.77 -10.16
CA MET A 160 7.72 1.23 -11.04
C MET A 160 9.05 1.45 -10.31
N LEU A 161 9.06 1.47 -8.98
CA LEU A 161 10.27 1.78 -8.21
C LEU A 161 11.48 0.92 -8.58
N PRO A 162 11.39 -0.41 -8.73
CA PRO A 162 12.56 -1.20 -9.10
C PRO A 162 13.16 -0.73 -10.43
N GLU A 163 12.35 -0.50 -11.45
CA GLU A 163 12.82 -0.06 -12.78
C GLU A 163 13.45 1.34 -12.72
N LEU A 164 12.88 2.25 -11.92
CA LEU A 164 13.42 3.59 -11.73
C LEU A 164 14.83 3.56 -11.09
N PHE A 165 15.13 2.52 -10.32
CA PHE A 165 16.47 2.25 -9.78
C PHE A 165 17.33 1.34 -10.66
N GLY A 166 16.86 1.00 -11.88
CA GLY A 166 17.58 0.11 -12.81
C GLY A 166 17.60 -1.36 -12.38
N LEU A 167 16.66 -1.76 -11.54
CA LEU A 167 16.50 -3.13 -11.06
C LEU A 167 15.48 -3.89 -11.92
N ASN A 168 15.64 -5.20 -12.03
CA ASN A 168 14.60 -6.05 -12.63
C ASN A 168 13.39 -6.12 -11.71
N ASN A 169 12.22 -5.77 -12.24
CA ASN A 169 10.95 -5.96 -11.55
C ASN A 169 10.36 -7.31 -11.95
N HIS A 170 10.15 -8.18 -10.96
CA HIS A 170 9.50 -9.49 -11.15
C HIS A 170 8.11 -9.54 -10.51
N GLU A 171 7.73 -8.47 -9.81
CA GLU A 171 6.43 -8.37 -9.15
C GLU A 171 5.37 -7.86 -10.13
N LYS A 172 4.14 -8.31 -9.93
CA LYS A 172 3.00 -7.81 -10.68
C LYS A 172 2.66 -6.41 -10.18
N GLN A 173 2.65 -5.43 -11.08
CA GLN A 173 2.19 -4.08 -10.79
C GLN A 173 0.67 -4.08 -10.53
N HIS A 174 0.21 -3.16 -9.69
CA HIS A 174 -1.19 -3.09 -9.27
C HIS A 174 -1.70 -4.40 -8.61
N ASP A 175 -0.82 -5.04 -7.87
CA ASP A 175 -1.12 -6.05 -6.87
C ASP A 175 -0.49 -5.58 -5.57
N ALA A 176 -1.29 -5.30 -4.55
CA ALA A 176 -0.81 -4.61 -3.35
C ALA A 176 0.39 -5.31 -2.68
N LEU A 177 0.48 -6.65 -2.71
CA LEU A 177 1.65 -7.36 -2.19
C LEU A 177 2.86 -7.19 -3.13
N GLY A 178 2.65 -7.26 -4.44
CA GLY A 178 3.69 -7.01 -5.44
C GLY A 178 4.26 -5.59 -5.33
N ASP A 179 3.39 -4.61 -5.15
CA ASP A 179 3.79 -3.21 -4.98
C ASP A 179 4.51 -2.96 -3.65
N ALA A 180 4.08 -3.59 -2.54
CA ALA A 180 4.81 -3.55 -1.27
C ALA A 180 6.22 -4.17 -1.38
N ARG A 181 6.39 -5.26 -2.16
CA ARG A 181 7.70 -5.85 -2.46
C ARG A 181 8.56 -4.95 -3.33
N SER A 182 7.97 -4.29 -4.32
CA SER A 182 8.66 -3.32 -5.17
C SER A 182 9.23 -2.15 -4.36
N ILE A 183 8.45 -1.61 -3.41
CA ILE A 183 8.89 -0.60 -2.45
C ILE A 183 10.06 -1.13 -1.60
N SER A 184 9.92 -2.34 -1.04
CA SER A 184 10.96 -2.96 -0.22
C SER A 184 12.26 -3.20 -0.99
N GLN A 185 12.18 -3.62 -2.26
CA GLN A 185 13.33 -3.80 -3.13
C GLN A 185 14.07 -2.47 -3.38
N ALA A 186 13.34 -1.38 -3.61
CA ALA A 186 13.92 -0.05 -3.77
C ALA A 186 14.64 0.44 -2.50
N LEU A 187 14.02 0.23 -1.31
CA LEU A 187 14.64 0.55 -0.02
C LEU A 187 15.94 -0.23 0.21
N ARG A 188 15.92 -1.53 -0.09
CA ARG A 188 17.11 -2.40 0.00
C ARG A 188 18.24 -1.88 -0.88
N TYR A 189 17.95 -1.54 -2.13
CA TYR A 189 18.93 -1.01 -3.08
C TYR A 189 19.58 0.26 -2.55
N LEU A 190 18.80 1.21 -2.07
CA LEU A 190 19.30 2.48 -1.53
C LEU A 190 20.12 2.33 -0.26
N ARG A 191 19.96 1.26 0.49
CA ARG A 191 20.75 1.00 1.69
C ARG A 191 22.07 0.32 1.39
N MET A 192 22.14 -0.49 0.35
CA MET A 192 23.34 -1.27 -0.02
C MET A 192 24.29 -0.51 -0.94
N GLY A 193 23.85 0.55 -1.61
CA GLY A 193 24.61 1.46 -2.48
C GLY A 193 25.10 2.70 -1.75
#